data_e667e0de08c60656506a13ca9dee9bff
#
_entry.id   e667e0de08c60656506a13ca9dee9bff
#
_cell.length_a   1.000
_cell.length_b   1.000
_cell.length_c   1.000
_cell.angle_alpha   90.00
_cell.angle_beta   90.00
_cell.angle_gamma   90.00
#
_symmetry.space_group_name_H-M   'P 1'
#
loop_
_entity.id
_entity.type
_entity.pdbx_description
1 polymer ?
#
loop_
_entity_poly.entity_id
_entity_poly.type
_entity_poly.pdbx_seq_one_letter_code
_entity_poly.pdbx_strand_id
1 'polypeptide(L)'
;MKNSVSFGAFDEEDNLVGFARVVTDFVSIWYLCDVIVDESHRGQGIGKMLMSAVVSDERFVKAGALLKTKDAHGLYRKYGFQDVDAGRVMYRTKKG
;
A
#
# COMPACT_ATOMS: atom_id res chain seq x y z
N MET A 1 -13.10 0.38 9.67
CA MET A 1 -13.98 0.48 8.49
C MET A 1 -14.14 -0.87 7.84
N LYS A 2 -15.33 -1.13 7.36
CA LYS A 2 -15.66 -2.43 6.76
C LYS A 2 -14.86 -2.74 5.49
N ASN A 3 -14.44 -1.72 4.77
CA ASN A 3 -13.81 -1.87 3.45
C ASN A 3 -12.32 -1.58 3.46
N SER A 4 -11.70 -1.65 4.63
CA SER A 4 -10.27 -1.45 4.71
C SER A 4 -9.59 -2.55 5.52
N VAL A 5 -8.33 -2.81 5.17
CA VAL A 5 -7.50 -3.80 5.83
C VAL A 5 -6.20 -3.10 6.22
N SER A 6 -5.79 -3.28 7.46
CA SER A 6 -4.57 -2.68 7.98
C SER A 6 -3.54 -3.76 8.29
N PHE A 7 -2.29 -3.45 7.99
CA PHE A 7 -1.15 -4.33 8.28
C PHE A 7 -0.22 -3.57 9.21
N GLY A 8 0.17 -4.18 10.31
CA GLY A 8 1.06 -3.55 11.28
C GLY A 8 2.38 -4.30 11.38
N ALA A 9 3.47 -3.54 11.49
CA ALA A 9 4.78 -4.08 11.81
C ALA A 9 5.15 -3.65 13.21
N PHE A 10 5.61 -4.58 14.02
CA PHE A 10 5.91 -4.36 15.44
C PHE A 10 7.36 -4.73 15.72
N ASP A 11 7.98 -4.01 16.65
CA ASP A 11 9.32 -4.38 17.12
C ASP A 11 9.23 -5.47 18.19
N GLU A 12 10.39 -5.83 18.76
CA GLU A 12 10.47 -6.89 19.77
C GLU A 12 9.73 -6.55 21.07
N GLU A 13 9.47 -5.27 21.29
CA GLU A 13 8.78 -4.78 22.48
C GLU A 13 7.30 -4.50 22.22
N ASP A 14 6.77 -4.96 21.06
CA ASP A 14 5.39 -4.77 20.63
C ASP A 14 5.03 -3.30 20.36
N ASN A 15 6.00 -2.46 20.04
CA ASN A 15 5.72 -1.10 19.57
C ASN A 15 5.42 -1.13 18.07
N LEU A 16 4.38 -0.42 17.66
CA LEU A 16 4.05 -0.29 16.25
C LEU A 16 5.11 0.59 15.57
N VAL A 17 5.84 0.02 14.63
CA VAL A 17 6.93 0.72 13.93
C VAL A 17 6.66 0.90 12.45
N GLY A 18 5.62 0.27 11.92
CA GLY A 18 5.23 0.44 10.53
C GLY A 18 3.78 0.04 10.34
N PHE A 19 3.18 0.56 9.26
CA PHE A 19 1.76 0.41 9.05
C PHE A 19 1.45 0.58 7.57
N ALA A 20 0.55 -0.27 7.05
CA ALA A 20 0.01 -0.13 5.70
C ALA A 20 -1.49 -0.27 5.76
N ARG A 21 -2.19 0.53 4.96
CA ARG A 21 -3.65 0.48 4.91
C ARG A 21 -4.12 0.34 3.47
N VAL A 22 -5.02 -0.60 3.27
CA VAL A 22 -5.60 -0.91 1.96
C VAL A 22 -7.11 -0.72 2.05
N VAL A 23 -7.68 0.01 1.10
CA VAL A 23 -9.12 0.12 0.93
C VAL A 23 -9.51 -0.77 -0.25
N THR A 24 -10.53 -1.59 -0.09
CA THR A 24 -10.89 -2.57 -1.12
C THR A 24 -12.35 -2.97 -1.03
N ASP A 25 -12.92 -3.38 -2.17
CA ASP A 25 -14.21 -4.06 -2.22
C ASP A 25 -14.06 -5.58 -2.20
N PHE A 26 -12.82 -6.08 -2.08
CA PHE A 26 -12.46 -7.50 -2.09
C PHE A 26 -12.79 -8.25 -3.39
N VAL A 27 -13.26 -7.56 -4.41
CA VAL A 27 -13.71 -8.19 -5.66
C VAL A 27 -12.97 -7.65 -6.87
N SER A 28 -13.04 -6.33 -7.08
CA SER A 28 -12.55 -5.73 -8.33
C SER A 28 -11.26 -4.96 -8.18
N ILE A 29 -11.05 -4.32 -7.03
CA ILE A 29 -9.88 -3.44 -6.87
C ILE A 29 -9.51 -3.28 -5.39
N TRP A 30 -8.23 -3.04 -5.16
CA TRP A 30 -7.76 -2.55 -3.87
C TRP A 30 -6.87 -1.32 -4.09
N TYR A 31 -6.96 -0.38 -3.17
CA TYR A 31 -6.22 0.87 -3.21
C TYR A 31 -5.30 0.95 -2.00
N LEU A 32 -4.01 1.05 -2.27
CA LEU A 32 -3.02 1.23 -1.20
C LEU A 32 -3.03 2.70 -0.78
N CYS A 33 -3.58 2.96 0.40
CA CYS A 33 -3.72 4.33 0.89
C CYS A 33 -2.47 4.85 1.56
N ASP A 34 -1.91 4.05 2.46
CA ASP A 34 -0.82 4.50 3.30
C ASP A 34 0.18 3.37 3.48
N VAL A 35 1.46 3.70 3.40
CA VAL A 35 2.55 2.87 3.90
C VAL A 35 3.44 3.81 4.70
N ILE A 36 3.46 3.61 6.00
CA ILE A 36 4.16 4.50 6.93
C ILE A 36 5.12 3.68 7.76
N VAL A 37 6.35 4.15 7.88
CA VAL A 37 7.36 3.53 8.73
C VAL A 37 7.86 4.60 9.69
N ASP A 38 7.92 4.24 10.96
CA ASP A 38 8.46 5.13 11.99
C ASP A 38 9.84 5.63 11.59
N GLU A 39 10.08 6.92 11.73
CA GLU A 39 11.30 7.57 11.25
C GLU A 39 12.57 6.91 11.77
N SER A 40 12.56 6.53 13.03
CA SER A 40 13.72 5.89 13.67
C SER A 40 13.97 4.46 13.18
N HIS A 41 13.03 3.87 12.46
CA HIS A 41 13.13 2.50 11.96
C HIS A 41 13.26 2.42 10.44
N ARG A 42 13.42 3.53 9.77
CA ARG A 42 13.62 3.56 8.32
C ARG A 42 14.96 2.95 7.94
N GLY A 43 15.01 2.37 6.75
CA GLY A 43 16.23 1.72 6.27
C GLY A 43 16.42 0.29 6.75
N GLN A 44 15.46 -0.27 7.46
CA GLN A 44 15.53 -1.63 8.01
C GLN A 44 14.68 -2.64 7.22
N GLY A 45 14.10 -2.21 6.10
CA GLY A 45 13.29 -3.11 5.27
C GLY A 45 11.85 -3.29 5.74
N ILE A 46 11.37 -2.47 6.68
CA ILE A 46 10.00 -2.59 7.21
C ILE A 46 8.97 -2.30 6.12
N GLY A 47 9.20 -1.26 5.30
CA GLY A 47 8.31 -0.95 4.18
C GLY A 47 8.21 -2.09 3.19
N LYS A 48 9.34 -2.74 2.89
CA LYS A 48 9.35 -3.90 2.00
C LYS A 48 8.60 -5.08 2.59
N MET A 49 8.74 -5.29 3.90
CA MET A 49 8.03 -6.36 4.59
C MET A 49 6.53 -6.13 4.56
N LEU A 50 6.09 -4.89 4.78
CA LEU A 50 4.68 -4.53 4.70
C LEU A 50 4.13 -4.75 3.28
N MET A 51 4.87 -4.32 2.27
CA MET A 51 4.45 -4.52 0.89
C MET A 51 4.37 -5.99 0.52
N SER A 52 5.33 -6.80 0.97
CA SER A 52 5.29 -8.25 0.75
C SER A 52 4.06 -8.88 1.37
N ALA A 53 3.69 -8.44 2.57
CA ALA A 53 2.48 -8.94 3.23
C ALA A 53 1.22 -8.55 2.47
N VAL A 54 1.16 -7.30 1.99
CA VAL A 54 -0.01 -6.81 1.24
C VAL A 54 -0.19 -7.58 -0.06
N VAL A 55 0.86 -7.67 -0.88
CA VAL A 55 0.73 -8.26 -2.22
C VAL A 55 0.56 -9.78 -2.18
N SER A 56 0.93 -10.43 -1.09
CA SER A 56 0.74 -11.87 -0.94
C SER A 56 -0.55 -12.25 -0.22
N ASP A 57 -1.35 -11.27 0.19
CA ASP A 57 -2.62 -11.54 0.87
C ASP A 57 -3.61 -12.15 -0.14
N GLU A 58 -4.15 -13.32 0.19
CA GLU A 58 -5.04 -14.06 -0.69
C GLU A 58 -6.32 -13.29 -1.05
N ARG A 59 -6.74 -12.39 -0.19
CA ARG A 59 -7.94 -11.58 -0.43
C ARG A 59 -7.76 -10.61 -1.59
N PHE A 60 -6.51 -10.28 -1.95
CA PHE A 60 -6.21 -9.25 -2.94
C PHE A 60 -5.71 -9.80 -4.27
N VAL A 61 -5.29 -11.07 -4.35
CA VAL A 61 -4.58 -11.58 -5.53
C VAL A 61 -5.40 -11.55 -6.81
N LYS A 62 -6.73 -11.60 -6.70
CA LYS A 62 -7.62 -11.61 -7.86
C LYS A 62 -8.11 -10.24 -8.26
N ALA A 63 -7.78 -9.21 -7.51
CA ALA A 63 -8.23 -7.84 -7.78
C ALA A 63 -7.07 -7.00 -8.30
N GLY A 64 -7.38 -6.05 -9.15
CA GLY A 64 -6.39 -5.06 -9.57
C GLY A 64 -6.09 -4.08 -8.45
N ALA A 65 -4.93 -3.45 -8.50
CA ALA A 65 -4.47 -2.54 -7.46
C ALA A 65 -4.13 -1.17 -8.01
N LEU A 66 -4.38 -0.13 -7.21
CA LEU A 66 -4.00 1.23 -7.51
C LEU A 66 -3.27 1.83 -6.32
N LEU A 67 -2.36 2.76 -6.60
CA LEU A 67 -1.75 3.59 -5.56
C LEU A 67 -1.35 4.93 -6.17
N LYS A 68 -1.10 5.91 -5.30
CA LYS A 68 -0.54 7.21 -5.70
C LYS A 68 0.79 7.39 -4.98
N THR A 69 1.78 7.86 -5.71
CA THR A 69 3.09 8.16 -5.13
C THR A 69 3.73 9.30 -5.90
N LYS A 70 4.50 10.12 -5.20
CA LYS A 70 5.28 11.18 -5.83
C LYS A 70 6.67 10.70 -6.24
N ASP A 71 7.27 9.84 -5.43
CA ASP A 71 8.70 9.56 -5.53
C ASP A 71 9.11 8.12 -5.28
N ALA A 72 8.16 7.21 -5.08
CA ALA A 72 8.47 5.81 -4.75
C ALA A 72 8.13 4.84 -5.87
N HIS A 73 8.08 5.30 -7.12
CA HIS A 73 7.74 4.46 -8.27
C HIS A 73 8.67 3.24 -8.37
N GLY A 74 9.96 3.42 -8.15
CA GLY A 74 10.92 2.33 -8.23
C GLY A 74 10.66 1.24 -7.20
N LEU A 75 10.24 1.62 -6.01
CA LEU A 75 9.87 0.64 -4.98
C LEU A 75 8.67 -0.17 -5.40
N TYR A 76 7.61 0.48 -5.83
CA TYR A 76 6.36 -0.21 -6.15
C TYR A 76 6.45 -1.07 -7.40
N ARG A 77 7.30 -0.69 -8.38
CA ARG A 77 7.53 -1.54 -9.56
C ARG A 77 8.07 -2.91 -9.18
N LYS A 78 8.82 -3.01 -8.10
CA LYS A 78 9.33 -4.30 -7.62
C LYS A 78 8.23 -5.25 -7.17
N TYR A 79 7.05 -4.72 -6.89
CA TYR A 79 5.90 -5.51 -6.45
C TYR A 79 4.83 -5.62 -7.53
N GLY A 80 5.19 -5.37 -8.78
CA GLY A 80 4.29 -5.58 -9.91
C GLY A 80 3.45 -4.37 -10.29
N PHE A 81 3.65 -3.22 -9.66
CA PHE A 81 2.94 -2.01 -10.04
C PHE A 81 3.58 -1.40 -11.28
N GLN A 82 2.76 -0.89 -12.16
CA GLN A 82 3.19 -0.27 -13.41
C GLN A 82 2.60 1.13 -13.50
N ASP A 83 3.30 2.00 -14.23
CA ASP A 83 2.78 3.35 -14.46
C ASP A 83 1.51 3.25 -15.30
N VAL A 84 0.51 4.07 -14.96
CA VAL A 84 -0.74 4.11 -15.71
C VAL A 84 -0.55 4.94 -16.97
N ASP A 85 -1.07 4.43 -18.09
CA ASP A 85 -1.08 5.20 -19.33
C ASP A 85 -1.88 6.50 -19.16
N ALA A 86 -1.29 7.60 -19.63
CA ALA A 86 -1.99 8.88 -19.65
C ALA A 86 -3.28 8.72 -20.45
N GLY A 87 -4.37 9.20 -19.90
CA GLY A 87 -5.68 9.12 -20.55
C GLY A 87 -6.53 7.93 -20.19
N ARG A 88 -5.97 6.93 -19.48
CA ARG A 88 -6.75 5.78 -19.01
C ARG A 88 -7.36 6.00 -17.63
N VAL A 89 -6.74 6.85 -16.83
CA VAL A 89 -7.21 7.10 -15.46
C VAL A 89 -7.44 8.60 -15.31
N MET A 90 -8.57 8.95 -14.75
CA MET A 90 -8.90 10.32 -14.43
C MET A 90 -9.20 10.42 -12.95
N TYR A 91 -8.87 11.55 -12.36
CA TYR A 91 -9.26 11.78 -10.98
C TYR A 91 -9.78 13.19 -10.83
N ARG A 92 -10.53 13.39 -9.77
CA ARG A 92 -11.10 14.69 -9.47
C ARG A 92 -10.53 15.17 -8.14
N THR A 93 -10.03 16.37 -8.13
CA THR A 93 -9.49 16.97 -6.91
C THR A 93 -10.61 17.19 -5.89
N LYS A 94 -10.31 16.86 -4.65
CA LYS A 94 -11.26 17.06 -3.56
C LYS A 94 -11.51 18.54 -3.37
N LYS A 95 -12.79 18.91 -3.27
CA LYS A 95 -13.18 20.28 -2.99
C LYS A 95 -13.06 20.61 -1.50
N GLY A 96 -12.66 21.80 -1.22
CA GLY A 96 -12.65 22.35 0.14
C GLY A 96 -11.34 22.27 0.83
#